data_2bca8512307fecd82282837e7e2a1cb3
#
_entry.id   2bca8512307fecd82282837e7e2a1cb3
#
_cell.length_a   1.000
_cell.length_b   1.000
_cell.length_c   1.000
_cell.angle_alpha   90.00
_cell.angle_beta   90.00
_cell.angle_gamma   90.00
#
_symmetry.space_group_name_H-M   'P 1'
#
loop_
_entity.id
_entity.type
_entity.pdbx_description
1 polymer ?
#
loop_
_entity_poly.entity_id
_entity_poly.type
_entity_poly.pdbx_seq_one_letter_code
_entity_poly.pdbx_strand_id
1 'polypeptide(L)'
;MTNEQVEKLRIELIPLYDKLIKDVAGEQPEEKAFFCMQWGKHFPERANEGLMFVGRAINGWQDHDYKTSSFFGHSFGQLFNLPDQMQWVEDGEGSSVYNTKSSAFWRVIKAVSSHFQPQNWSSYVAWSDVCKVAPWEGGNPSDSLYYAQIGDCEEIFKAEVRALSPKAVIFFTGYSWAKDILISLNGGKEPRPVETTLWGGGYKAVVYSINGTTYIVSEHPQGKSEVEHAGTLIKIIEGIK
;
A
#
# COMPACT_ATOMS: atom_id res chain seq x y z
N MET A 1 16.14 -2.35 1.10
CA MET A 1 16.67 -1.28 0.20
C MET A 1 18.01 -0.77 0.72
N THR A 2 18.95 -0.39 -0.17
CA THR A 2 20.20 0.29 0.24
C THR A 2 19.95 1.75 0.58
N ASN A 3 20.84 2.37 1.35
CA ASN A 3 20.74 3.80 1.68
C ASN A 3 20.71 4.68 0.41
N GLU A 4 21.46 4.31 -0.63
CA GLU A 4 21.46 5.03 -1.91
C GLU A 4 20.08 4.93 -2.62
N GLN A 5 19.44 3.77 -2.60
CA GLN A 5 18.09 3.59 -3.16
C GLN A 5 17.06 4.40 -2.38
N VAL A 6 17.15 4.42 -1.06
CA VAL A 6 16.26 5.21 -0.19
C VAL A 6 16.43 6.71 -0.48
N GLU A 7 17.66 7.19 -0.62
CA GLU A 7 17.93 8.60 -0.90
C GLU A 7 17.43 9.01 -2.31
N LYS A 8 17.63 8.15 -3.31
CA LYS A 8 17.09 8.38 -4.65
C LYS A 8 15.57 8.47 -4.64
N LEU A 9 14.91 7.56 -3.93
CA LEU A 9 13.46 7.57 -3.76
C LEU A 9 12.98 8.83 -3.04
N ARG A 10 13.66 9.25 -1.97
CA ARG A 10 13.38 10.48 -1.23
C ARG A 10 13.37 11.70 -2.16
N ILE A 11 14.42 11.86 -2.97
CA ILE A 11 14.56 12.96 -3.92
C ILE A 11 13.42 12.94 -4.96
N GLU A 12 13.01 11.75 -5.40
CA GLU A 12 11.91 11.60 -6.36
C GLU A 12 10.54 11.90 -5.76
N LEU A 13 10.29 11.47 -4.51
CA LEU A 13 8.97 11.63 -3.87
C LEU A 13 8.70 13.04 -3.37
N ILE A 14 9.71 13.78 -2.90
CA ILE A 14 9.51 15.14 -2.34
C ILE A 14 8.70 16.04 -3.28
N PRO A 15 9.09 16.26 -4.55
CA PRO A 15 8.35 17.15 -5.44
C PRO A 15 6.93 16.63 -5.77
N LEU A 16 6.72 15.31 -5.78
CA LEU A 16 5.41 14.73 -6.01
C LEU A 16 4.47 14.97 -4.83
N TYR A 17 4.97 14.82 -3.61
CA TYR A 17 4.19 15.12 -2.41
C TYR A 17 3.97 16.62 -2.20
N ASP A 18 4.94 17.48 -2.54
CA ASP A 18 4.77 18.94 -2.50
C ASP A 18 3.65 19.39 -3.45
N LYS A 19 3.57 18.76 -4.64
CA LYS A 19 2.50 19.00 -5.59
C LYS A 19 1.16 18.50 -5.04
N LEU A 20 1.09 17.26 -4.57
CA LEU A 20 -0.10 16.67 -3.97
C LEU A 20 -0.67 17.52 -2.84
N ILE A 21 0.17 17.95 -1.88
CA ILE A 21 -0.23 18.80 -0.75
C ILE A 21 -0.87 20.10 -1.25
N LYS A 22 -0.29 20.72 -2.28
CA LYS A 22 -0.80 21.94 -2.87
C LYS A 22 -2.14 21.72 -3.56
N ASP A 23 -2.29 20.64 -4.30
CA ASP A 23 -3.49 20.36 -5.09
C ASP A 23 -4.69 20.00 -4.20
N VAL A 24 -4.46 19.38 -3.05
CA VAL A 24 -5.54 19.07 -2.08
C VAL A 24 -5.78 20.14 -1.02
N ALA A 25 -5.03 21.24 -1.01
CA ALA A 25 -5.09 22.23 0.07
C ALA A 25 -6.48 22.86 0.26
N GLY A 26 -7.23 23.05 -0.84
CA GLY A 26 -8.59 23.62 -0.82
C GLY A 26 -9.71 22.60 -0.62
N GLU A 27 -9.41 21.31 -0.60
CA GLU A 27 -10.42 20.26 -0.51
C GLU A 27 -10.90 20.01 0.92
N GLN A 28 -12.16 19.56 1.06
CA GLN A 28 -12.72 19.16 2.35
C GLN A 28 -12.45 17.66 2.63
N PRO A 29 -12.31 17.26 3.91
CA PRO A 29 -12.30 18.13 5.09
C PRO A 29 -11.02 18.96 5.22
N GLU A 30 -11.06 20.00 6.04
CA GLU A 30 -9.86 20.84 6.30
C GLU A 30 -8.74 20.03 6.92
N GLU A 31 -9.07 19.22 7.95
CA GLU A 31 -8.12 18.32 8.59
C GLU A 31 -7.94 17.02 7.80
N LYS A 32 -6.73 16.80 7.33
CA LYS A 32 -6.36 15.65 6.51
C LYS A 32 -5.19 14.87 7.13
N ALA A 33 -5.20 13.56 6.94
CA ALA A 33 -4.07 12.69 7.19
C ALA A 33 -3.32 12.47 5.86
N PHE A 34 -2.00 12.54 5.92
CA PHE A 34 -1.12 12.25 4.79
C PHE A 34 -0.42 10.93 5.02
N PHE A 35 -0.31 10.14 3.98
CA PHE A 35 0.32 8.83 4.00
C PHE A 35 1.53 8.79 3.07
N CYS A 36 2.57 8.14 3.50
CA CYS A 36 3.70 7.76 2.68
C CYS A 36 3.91 6.25 2.78
N MET A 37 4.27 5.61 1.66
CA MET A 37 4.54 4.18 1.63
C MET A 37 5.55 3.75 2.69
N GLN A 38 5.45 2.51 3.14
CA GLN A 38 6.34 1.90 4.12
C GLN A 38 6.84 0.55 3.63
N TRP A 39 8.02 0.17 4.06
CA TRP A 39 8.61 -1.15 3.80
C TRP A 39 9.37 -1.65 5.01
N GLY A 40 9.42 -2.97 5.17
CA GLY A 40 10.19 -3.64 6.19
C GLY A 40 11.69 -3.65 5.85
N LYS A 41 12.53 -3.73 6.88
CA LYS A 41 14.01 -3.66 6.73
C LYS A 41 14.59 -4.77 5.86
N HIS A 42 13.89 -5.89 5.74
CA HIS A 42 14.30 -7.06 4.95
C HIS A 42 13.61 -7.16 3.59
N PHE A 43 12.77 -6.18 3.23
CA PHE A 43 12.14 -6.14 1.92
C PHE A 43 13.17 -5.89 0.80
N PRO A 44 13.23 -6.66 -0.29
CA PRO A 44 12.48 -7.87 -0.68
C PRO A 44 13.29 -9.18 -0.46
N GLU A 45 14.15 -9.27 0.56
CA GLU A 45 15.22 -10.27 0.70
C GLU A 45 14.75 -11.73 0.71
N ARG A 46 13.47 -12.00 0.93
CA ARG A 46 12.90 -13.35 0.97
C ARG A 46 11.42 -13.41 0.65
N ALA A 47 10.96 -14.67 0.63
CA ALA A 47 9.57 -15.07 0.62
C ALA A 47 8.80 -14.44 -0.52
N ASN A 48 8.90 -15.07 -1.66
CA ASN A 48 8.30 -14.61 -2.90
C ASN A 48 8.76 -13.21 -3.33
N GLU A 49 9.90 -12.78 -2.78
CA GLU A 49 10.74 -11.70 -3.29
C GLU A 49 10.02 -10.37 -3.48
N GLY A 50 9.32 -9.94 -2.43
CA GLY A 50 8.71 -8.63 -2.37
C GLY A 50 7.20 -8.66 -2.63
N LEU A 51 6.43 -8.78 -1.55
CA LEU A 51 4.99 -8.56 -1.56
C LEU A 51 4.71 -7.13 -1.11
N MET A 52 4.00 -6.37 -1.94
CA MET A 52 3.51 -5.03 -1.61
C MET A 52 1.99 -5.08 -1.49
N PHE A 53 1.47 -4.70 -0.34
CA PHE A 53 0.03 -4.64 -0.09
C PHE A 53 -0.48 -3.22 -0.22
N VAL A 54 -1.67 -3.06 -0.81
CA VAL A 54 -2.24 -1.75 -1.11
C VAL A 54 -3.66 -1.65 -0.58
N GLY A 55 -3.88 -0.66 0.29
CA GLY A 55 -5.19 -0.25 0.77
C GLY A 55 -5.83 0.83 -0.10
N ARG A 56 -7.02 1.30 0.29
CA ARG A 56 -7.72 2.40 -0.41
C ARG A 56 -7.16 3.75 -0.02
N ALA A 57 -7.10 3.98 1.28
CA ALA A 57 -6.65 5.21 1.91
C ALA A 57 -6.31 4.93 3.37
N ILE A 58 -5.50 5.78 3.95
CA ILE A 58 -5.12 5.69 5.36
C ILE A 58 -6.34 5.84 6.27
N ASN A 59 -6.36 5.08 7.36
CA ASN A 59 -7.40 5.15 8.37
C ASN A 59 -6.77 5.31 9.75
N GLY A 60 -6.82 6.52 10.31
CA GLY A 60 -6.29 6.81 11.64
C GLY A 60 -4.78 7.01 11.72
N TRP A 61 -4.13 7.43 10.65
CA TRP A 61 -2.74 7.86 10.70
C TRP A 61 -2.61 9.15 11.49
N GLN A 62 -1.65 9.23 12.42
CA GLN A 62 -1.59 10.28 13.43
C GLN A 62 -0.68 11.47 13.08
N ASP A 63 -0.19 11.58 11.85
CA ASP A 63 0.66 12.70 11.46
C ASP A 63 -0.16 13.76 10.73
N HIS A 64 -0.34 14.92 11.36
CA HIS A 64 -0.98 16.10 10.77
C HIS A 64 -0.01 17.04 10.08
N ASP A 65 1.27 16.75 10.09
CA ASP A 65 2.23 17.68 9.52
C ASP A 65 2.17 17.60 8.00
N TYR A 66 1.52 18.60 7.42
CA TYR A 66 1.36 18.78 5.97
C TYR A 66 2.66 19.16 5.26
N LYS A 67 3.79 18.75 5.80
CA LYS A 67 5.12 19.06 5.22
C LYS A 67 5.80 17.78 4.79
N THR A 68 6.34 17.81 3.59
CA THR A 68 7.17 16.70 3.08
C THR A 68 8.36 16.38 3.98
N SER A 69 8.86 17.38 4.72
CA SER A 69 9.93 17.18 5.71
C SER A 69 9.57 16.22 6.84
N SER A 70 8.28 16.03 7.15
CA SER A 70 7.83 15.08 8.19
C SER A 70 8.07 13.63 7.79
N PHE A 71 7.92 13.30 6.51
CA PHE A 71 8.19 11.97 5.98
C PHE A 71 9.65 11.82 5.53
N PHE A 72 10.13 12.81 4.78
CA PHE A 72 11.34 12.71 3.97
C PHE A 72 12.54 13.46 4.57
N GLY A 73 12.40 14.08 5.74
CA GLY A 73 13.52 14.73 6.42
C GLY A 73 14.60 13.73 6.88
N HIS A 74 15.76 14.26 7.26
CA HIS A 74 16.91 13.45 7.69
C HIS A 74 17.02 13.32 9.22
N SER A 75 16.07 13.87 9.99
CA SER A 75 16.10 13.79 11.44
C SER A 75 15.83 12.37 11.94
N PHE A 76 16.45 12.03 13.06
CA PHE A 76 16.20 10.74 13.71
C PHE A 76 14.72 10.59 14.07
N GLY A 77 14.17 9.40 13.79
CA GLY A 77 12.76 9.07 14.05
C GLY A 77 11.78 9.44 12.93
N GLN A 78 12.22 10.18 11.89
CA GLN A 78 11.39 10.38 10.71
C GLN A 78 11.27 9.09 9.90
N LEU A 79 10.14 8.92 9.22
CA LEU A 79 9.72 7.66 8.59
C LEU A 79 10.83 7.02 7.74
N PHE A 80 11.42 7.79 6.82
CA PHE A 80 12.48 7.30 5.91
C PHE A 80 13.81 6.99 6.59
N ASN A 81 13.96 7.32 7.86
CA ASN A 81 15.17 7.05 8.66
C ASN A 81 14.93 5.95 9.71
N LEU A 82 13.74 5.36 9.76
CA LEU A 82 13.46 4.25 10.65
C LEU A 82 14.20 3.00 10.14
N PRO A 83 14.83 2.22 11.02
CA PRO A 83 15.50 0.97 10.64
C PRO A 83 14.55 -0.06 10.04
N ASP A 84 13.32 -0.10 10.55
CA ASP A 84 12.24 -0.93 10.06
C ASP A 84 10.93 -0.14 10.15
N GLN A 85 10.40 0.27 9.01
CA GLN A 85 9.20 1.11 8.96
C GLN A 85 7.92 0.31 9.23
N MET A 86 7.98 -1.03 9.14
CA MET A 86 6.80 -1.90 9.28
C MET A 86 6.73 -2.62 10.64
N GLN A 87 7.73 -2.49 11.51
CA GLN A 87 7.78 -3.15 12.81
C GLN A 87 6.55 -2.81 13.68
N TRP A 88 6.04 -1.57 13.58
CA TRP A 88 4.88 -1.11 14.34
C TRP A 88 3.62 -1.98 14.12
N VAL A 89 3.52 -2.68 12.99
CA VAL A 89 2.36 -3.53 12.69
C VAL A 89 2.29 -4.72 13.66
N GLU A 90 3.43 -5.34 13.96
CA GLU A 90 3.51 -6.42 14.96
C GLU A 90 3.43 -5.87 16.39
N ASP A 91 4.10 -4.76 16.68
CA ASP A 91 4.06 -4.09 17.97
C ASP A 91 2.64 -3.55 18.30
N GLY A 92 1.88 -3.18 17.26
CA GLY A 92 0.49 -2.72 17.36
C GLY A 92 -0.53 -3.82 17.68
N GLU A 93 -0.13 -5.10 17.69
CA GLU A 93 -1.02 -6.20 18.04
C GLU A 93 -1.48 -6.13 19.51
N GLY A 94 -2.76 -5.76 19.72
CA GLY A 94 -3.33 -5.56 21.06
C GLY A 94 -3.11 -4.16 21.65
N SER A 95 -2.55 -3.22 20.89
CA SER A 95 -2.38 -1.82 21.28
C SER A 95 -3.73 -1.15 21.57
N SER A 96 -3.74 -0.24 22.55
CA SER A 96 -4.91 0.59 22.86
C SER A 96 -5.09 1.77 21.87
N VAL A 97 -4.04 2.15 21.14
CA VAL A 97 -4.06 3.26 20.18
C VAL A 97 -4.58 2.79 18.82
N TYR A 98 -3.91 1.81 18.23
CA TYR A 98 -4.36 1.16 17.00
C TYR A 98 -4.04 -0.33 17.08
N ASN A 99 -5.08 -1.14 17.21
CA ASN A 99 -4.92 -2.58 17.35
C ASN A 99 -4.98 -3.26 15.97
N THR A 100 -3.83 -3.62 15.45
CA THR A 100 -3.71 -4.30 14.15
C THR A 100 -4.44 -5.64 14.10
N LYS A 101 -4.59 -6.35 15.24
CA LYS A 101 -5.43 -7.56 15.34
C LYS A 101 -6.91 -7.30 15.07
N SER A 102 -7.39 -6.08 15.32
CA SER A 102 -8.78 -5.71 15.05
C SER A 102 -9.05 -5.42 13.58
N SER A 103 -8.00 -5.19 12.79
CA SER A 103 -8.09 -4.86 11.37
C SER A 103 -8.09 -6.11 10.51
N ALA A 104 -9.18 -6.36 9.77
CA ALA A 104 -9.25 -7.44 8.79
C ALA A 104 -8.16 -7.30 7.71
N PHE A 105 -7.80 -6.06 7.34
CA PHE A 105 -6.72 -5.76 6.42
C PHE A 105 -5.39 -6.36 6.92
N TRP A 106 -4.98 -6.02 8.14
CA TRP A 106 -3.73 -6.52 8.72
C TRP A 106 -3.76 -8.03 9.02
N ARG A 107 -4.91 -8.59 9.42
CA ARG A 107 -5.02 -10.03 9.66
C ARG A 107 -4.82 -10.85 8.38
N VAL A 108 -5.38 -10.40 7.25
CA VAL A 108 -5.16 -11.09 5.95
C VAL A 108 -3.72 -10.92 5.49
N ILE A 109 -3.13 -9.71 5.60
CA ILE A 109 -1.71 -9.49 5.28
C ILE A 109 -0.82 -10.43 6.12
N LYS A 110 -1.06 -10.49 7.44
CA LYS A 110 -0.34 -11.39 8.32
C LYS A 110 -0.47 -12.85 7.90
N ALA A 111 -1.70 -13.30 7.60
CA ALA A 111 -1.94 -14.69 7.20
C ALA A 111 -1.22 -15.04 5.90
N VAL A 112 -1.21 -14.15 4.90
CA VAL A 112 -0.48 -14.33 3.65
C VAL A 112 1.02 -14.28 3.89
N SER A 113 1.51 -13.24 4.55
CA SER A 113 2.95 -13.02 4.71
C SER A 113 3.60 -14.06 5.62
N SER A 114 2.94 -14.47 6.71
CA SER A 114 3.44 -15.50 7.63
C SER A 114 3.49 -16.90 7.02
N HIS A 115 2.72 -17.16 5.96
CA HIS A 115 2.85 -18.41 5.20
C HIS A 115 4.24 -18.56 4.58
N PHE A 116 4.78 -17.45 4.07
CA PHE A 116 6.10 -17.41 3.43
C PHE A 116 7.22 -17.08 4.40
N GLN A 117 6.94 -16.26 5.42
CA GLN A 117 7.88 -15.78 6.42
C GLN A 117 7.21 -15.78 7.81
N PRO A 118 7.27 -16.89 8.57
CA PRO A 118 6.53 -17.04 9.83
C PRO A 118 6.96 -16.10 10.95
N GLN A 119 8.22 -15.64 10.94
CA GLN A 119 8.78 -14.77 11.98
C GLN A 119 9.09 -13.39 11.41
N ASN A 120 8.76 -12.35 12.16
CA ASN A 120 9.01 -10.96 11.78
C ASN A 120 8.46 -10.64 10.37
N TRP A 121 7.28 -11.17 10.06
CA TRP A 121 6.69 -11.11 8.72
C TRP A 121 6.54 -9.68 8.19
N SER A 122 6.27 -8.71 9.08
CA SER A 122 6.12 -7.30 8.70
C SER A 122 7.41 -6.71 8.14
N SER A 123 8.57 -7.17 8.63
CA SER A 123 9.89 -6.74 8.14
C SER A 123 10.19 -7.16 6.70
N TYR A 124 9.34 -7.98 6.06
CA TYR A 124 9.55 -8.52 4.71
C TYR A 124 8.52 -8.04 3.69
N VAL A 125 7.61 -7.17 4.09
CA VAL A 125 6.54 -6.66 3.22
C VAL A 125 6.65 -5.15 3.02
N ALA A 126 6.00 -4.65 1.97
CA ALA A 126 5.77 -3.23 1.79
C ALA A 126 4.27 -2.93 1.84
N TRP A 127 3.94 -1.70 2.21
CA TRP A 127 2.57 -1.20 2.28
C TRP A 127 2.44 0.15 1.60
N SER A 128 1.38 0.29 0.83
CA SER A 128 0.96 1.55 0.24
C SER A 128 -0.57 1.67 0.24
N ASP A 129 -1.06 2.84 -0.16
CA ASP A 129 -2.47 3.11 -0.38
C ASP A 129 -2.68 3.77 -1.75
N VAL A 130 -3.86 3.57 -2.34
CA VAL A 130 -4.26 4.22 -3.60
C VAL A 130 -4.30 5.73 -3.40
N CYS A 131 -5.01 6.20 -2.37
CA CYS A 131 -5.05 7.60 -1.98
C CYS A 131 -4.02 7.89 -0.90
N LYS A 132 -3.20 8.92 -1.12
CA LYS A 132 -2.17 9.34 -0.16
C LYS A 132 -2.70 10.34 0.87
N VAL A 133 -3.92 10.85 0.65
CA VAL A 133 -4.59 11.81 1.52
C VAL A 133 -6.00 11.33 1.84
N ALA A 134 -6.36 11.36 3.12
CA ALA A 134 -7.67 10.98 3.65
C ALA A 134 -8.14 11.95 4.72
N PRO A 135 -9.43 11.94 5.12
CA PRO A 135 -9.89 12.65 6.28
C PRO A 135 -9.09 12.26 7.52
N TRP A 136 -8.74 13.24 8.36
CA TRP A 136 -8.02 13.00 9.61
C TRP A 136 -8.74 12.01 10.54
N GLU A 137 -10.05 12.14 10.66
CA GLU A 137 -10.87 11.26 11.49
C GLU A 137 -11.01 9.83 10.93
N GLY A 138 -10.41 9.56 9.78
CA GLY A 138 -10.44 8.28 9.11
C GLY A 138 -11.54 8.17 8.06
N GLY A 139 -11.61 7.02 7.40
CA GLY A 139 -12.52 6.74 6.31
C GLY A 139 -11.92 7.02 4.93
N ASN A 140 -12.72 6.79 3.90
CA ASN A 140 -12.29 7.07 2.53
C ASN A 140 -12.40 8.57 2.22
N PRO A 141 -11.56 9.11 1.32
CA PRO A 141 -11.75 10.46 0.79
C PRO A 141 -13.11 10.61 0.10
N SER A 142 -13.66 11.82 0.14
CA SER A 142 -14.81 12.19 -0.69
C SER A 142 -14.44 12.12 -2.17
N ASP A 143 -15.45 12.11 -3.05
CA ASP A 143 -15.20 12.11 -4.50
C ASP A 143 -14.35 13.34 -4.92
N SER A 144 -14.63 14.53 -4.35
CA SER A 144 -13.84 15.73 -4.63
C SER A 144 -12.37 15.55 -4.24
N LEU A 145 -12.09 15.10 -3.01
CA LEU A 145 -10.74 14.85 -2.53
C LEU A 145 -10.06 13.72 -3.32
N TYR A 146 -10.83 12.68 -3.73
CA TYR A 146 -10.31 11.61 -4.58
C TYR A 146 -9.83 12.16 -5.93
N TYR A 147 -10.69 12.89 -6.64
CA TYR A 147 -10.33 13.43 -7.96
C TYR A 147 -9.25 14.51 -7.92
N ALA A 148 -9.14 15.25 -6.82
CA ALA A 148 -8.07 16.23 -6.63
C ALA A 148 -6.69 15.59 -6.47
N GLN A 149 -6.61 14.35 -5.99
CA GLN A 149 -5.35 13.69 -5.66
C GLN A 149 -4.95 12.54 -6.60
N ILE A 150 -5.90 11.90 -7.30
CA ILE A 150 -5.62 10.61 -7.96
C ILE A 150 -4.49 10.70 -8.99
N GLY A 151 -4.42 11.76 -9.77
CA GLY A 151 -3.34 11.94 -10.74
C GLY A 151 -1.94 12.02 -10.10
N ASP A 152 -1.82 12.68 -8.95
CA ASP A 152 -0.58 12.75 -8.18
C ASP A 152 -0.27 11.41 -7.51
N CYS A 153 -1.30 10.74 -6.98
CA CYS A 153 -1.16 9.41 -6.40
C CYS A 153 -0.68 8.37 -7.42
N GLU A 154 -1.09 8.47 -8.68
CA GLU A 154 -0.60 7.61 -9.78
C GLU A 154 0.91 7.77 -10.00
N GLU A 155 1.41 9.01 -10.05
CA GLU A 155 2.85 9.27 -10.23
C GLU A 155 3.66 8.84 -9.02
N ILE A 156 3.16 9.11 -7.81
CA ILE A 156 3.76 8.63 -6.55
C ILE A 156 3.83 7.10 -6.57
N PHE A 157 2.73 6.42 -6.91
CA PHE A 157 2.67 4.96 -6.93
C PHE A 157 3.63 4.34 -7.96
N LYS A 158 3.79 4.96 -9.13
CA LYS A 158 4.82 4.57 -10.11
C LYS A 158 6.23 4.67 -9.55
N ALA A 159 6.54 5.75 -8.82
CA ALA A 159 7.84 5.91 -8.17
C ALA A 159 8.07 4.84 -7.10
N GLU A 160 7.05 4.55 -6.28
CA GLU A 160 7.07 3.50 -5.27
C GLU A 160 7.36 2.12 -5.87
N VAL A 161 6.61 1.72 -6.91
CA VAL A 161 6.79 0.43 -7.57
C VAL A 161 8.16 0.33 -8.24
N ARG A 162 8.64 1.39 -8.89
CA ARG A 162 10.00 1.41 -9.49
C ARG A 162 11.09 1.20 -8.44
N ALA A 163 10.98 1.87 -7.32
CA ALA A 163 11.99 1.82 -6.26
C ALA A 163 12.00 0.49 -5.51
N LEU A 164 10.82 -0.02 -5.19
CA LEU A 164 10.66 -1.28 -4.46
C LEU A 164 10.83 -2.51 -5.34
N SER A 165 10.53 -2.40 -6.64
CA SER A 165 10.55 -3.50 -7.60
C SER A 165 9.87 -4.78 -7.06
N PRO A 166 8.62 -4.68 -6.57
CA PRO A 166 7.93 -5.82 -5.97
C PRO A 166 7.65 -6.89 -7.04
N LYS A 167 7.75 -8.17 -6.64
CA LYS A 167 7.32 -9.29 -7.48
C LYS A 167 5.79 -9.31 -7.64
N ALA A 168 5.09 -9.00 -6.55
CA ALA A 168 3.64 -8.91 -6.55
C ALA A 168 3.13 -7.71 -5.76
N VAL A 169 2.14 -7.02 -6.33
CA VAL A 169 1.38 -5.94 -5.69
C VAL A 169 -0.06 -6.41 -5.49
N ILE A 170 -0.52 -6.43 -4.25
CA ILE A 170 -1.82 -6.97 -3.85
C ILE A 170 -2.73 -5.82 -3.41
N PHE A 171 -3.74 -5.49 -4.21
CA PHE A 171 -4.74 -4.48 -3.90
C PHE A 171 -5.91 -5.10 -3.11
N PHE A 172 -6.09 -4.65 -1.88
CA PHE A 172 -7.28 -4.92 -1.07
C PHE A 172 -8.32 -3.81 -1.21
N THR A 173 -8.63 -3.45 -2.43
CA THR A 173 -9.39 -2.23 -2.73
C THR A 173 -10.68 -2.49 -3.50
N GLY A 174 -10.74 -3.61 -4.22
CA GLY A 174 -11.65 -3.82 -5.33
C GLY A 174 -11.18 -3.07 -6.58
N TYR A 175 -11.72 -3.47 -7.74
CA TYR A 175 -11.27 -2.97 -9.05
C TYR A 175 -11.50 -1.47 -9.23
N SER A 176 -12.63 -0.94 -8.75
CA SER A 176 -12.98 0.49 -8.92
C SER A 176 -11.92 1.44 -8.36
N TRP A 177 -11.24 1.06 -7.29
CA TRP A 177 -10.16 1.83 -6.69
C TRP A 177 -8.79 1.58 -7.34
N ALA A 178 -8.54 0.36 -7.78
CA ALA A 178 -7.26 -0.01 -8.39
C ALA A 178 -7.15 0.45 -9.85
N LYS A 179 -8.28 0.70 -10.51
CA LYS A 179 -8.39 0.89 -11.96
C LYS A 179 -7.48 1.98 -12.49
N ASP A 180 -7.54 3.18 -11.92
CA ASP A 180 -6.79 4.34 -12.41
C ASP A 180 -5.27 4.09 -12.29
N ILE A 181 -4.83 3.54 -11.16
CA ILE A 181 -3.44 3.13 -10.96
C ILE A 181 -3.00 2.10 -12.00
N LEU A 182 -3.81 1.05 -12.24
CA LEU A 182 -3.47 0.00 -13.21
C LEU A 182 -3.41 0.53 -14.64
N ILE A 183 -4.33 1.42 -15.05
CA ILE A 183 -4.31 2.09 -16.35
C ILE A 183 -3.05 2.93 -16.48
N SER A 184 -2.73 3.71 -15.47
CA SER A 184 -1.54 4.58 -15.43
C SER A 184 -0.24 3.77 -15.56
N LEU A 185 -0.12 2.65 -14.83
CA LEU A 185 1.01 1.73 -14.92
C LEU A 185 1.12 1.06 -16.31
N ASN A 186 -0.01 0.83 -16.98
CA ASN A 186 -0.10 0.19 -18.30
C ASN A 186 -0.07 1.20 -19.47
N GLY A 187 0.53 2.36 -19.26
CA GLY A 187 0.70 3.37 -20.32
C GLY A 187 -0.60 3.99 -20.81
N GLY A 188 -1.57 4.19 -19.91
CA GLY A 188 -2.86 4.82 -20.19
C GLY A 188 -3.91 3.87 -20.81
N LYS A 189 -3.63 2.56 -20.84
CA LYS A 189 -4.55 1.56 -21.40
C LYS A 189 -5.04 0.62 -20.31
N GLU A 190 -6.31 0.26 -20.35
CA GLU A 190 -6.87 -0.73 -19.43
C GLU A 190 -6.16 -2.09 -19.64
N PRO A 191 -5.54 -2.66 -18.59
CA PRO A 191 -4.85 -3.94 -18.71
C PRO A 191 -5.86 -5.08 -18.80
N ARG A 192 -5.49 -6.14 -19.53
CA ARG A 192 -6.29 -7.36 -19.60
C ARG A 192 -5.92 -8.29 -18.45
N PRO A 193 -6.91 -8.89 -17.76
CA PRO A 193 -6.64 -9.89 -16.76
C PRO A 193 -6.00 -11.12 -17.38
N VAL A 194 -5.01 -11.70 -16.69
CA VAL A 194 -4.37 -12.97 -17.09
C VAL A 194 -4.99 -14.16 -16.36
N GLU A 195 -5.59 -13.91 -15.19
CA GLU A 195 -6.28 -14.93 -14.40
C GLU A 195 -7.39 -14.29 -13.56
N THR A 196 -8.43 -15.05 -13.25
CA THR A 196 -9.47 -14.69 -12.28
C THR A 196 -9.82 -15.89 -11.43
N THR A 197 -9.65 -15.77 -10.12
CA THR A 197 -9.99 -16.81 -9.14
C THR A 197 -11.14 -16.33 -8.26
N LEU A 198 -12.14 -17.20 -8.05
CA LEU A 198 -13.25 -16.93 -7.14
C LEU A 198 -12.94 -17.43 -5.74
N TRP A 199 -13.43 -16.66 -4.74
CA TRP A 199 -13.32 -17.02 -3.32
C TRP A 199 -14.52 -16.51 -2.52
N GLY A 200 -14.72 -17.04 -1.32
CA GLY A 200 -15.61 -16.50 -0.30
C GLY A 200 -17.04 -16.19 -0.74
N GLY A 201 -17.69 -17.08 -1.50
CA GLY A 201 -19.07 -16.87 -1.92
C GLY A 201 -19.24 -16.01 -3.18
N GLY A 202 -18.19 -15.87 -3.99
CA GLY A 202 -18.26 -15.22 -5.31
C GLY A 202 -17.42 -13.94 -5.44
N TYR A 203 -16.61 -13.59 -4.45
CA TYR A 203 -15.63 -12.54 -4.57
C TYR A 203 -14.52 -12.93 -5.55
N LYS A 204 -13.85 -11.94 -6.13
CA LYS A 204 -12.83 -12.17 -7.16
C LYS A 204 -11.46 -11.72 -6.68
N ALA A 205 -10.43 -12.50 -7.03
CA ALA A 205 -9.06 -12.09 -7.11
C ALA A 205 -8.65 -12.12 -8.59
N VAL A 206 -8.32 -10.96 -9.15
CA VAL A 206 -8.02 -10.79 -10.57
C VAL A 206 -6.55 -10.44 -10.73
N VAL A 207 -5.86 -11.19 -11.58
CA VAL A 207 -4.41 -11.05 -11.79
C VAL A 207 -4.13 -10.33 -13.09
N TYR A 208 -3.23 -9.37 -13.05
CA TYR A 208 -2.72 -8.63 -14.19
C TYR A 208 -1.19 -8.75 -14.21
N SER A 209 -0.60 -8.74 -15.41
CA SER A 209 0.85 -8.65 -15.59
C SER A 209 1.16 -7.35 -16.34
N ILE A 210 1.88 -6.44 -15.70
CA ILE A 210 2.24 -5.13 -16.29
C ILE A 210 3.73 -4.89 -16.05
N ASN A 211 4.48 -4.70 -17.11
CA ASN A 211 5.92 -4.40 -17.05
C ASN A 211 6.75 -5.38 -16.19
N GLY A 212 6.40 -6.67 -16.19
CA GLY A 212 7.10 -7.70 -15.43
C GLY A 212 6.69 -7.83 -13.96
N THR A 213 5.83 -6.95 -13.45
CA THR A 213 5.26 -7.04 -12.10
C THR A 213 3.87 -7.68 -12.17
N THR A 214 3.55 -8.53 -11.20
CA THR A 214 2.21 -9.12 -11.03
C THR A 214 1.37 -8.23 -10.13
N TYR A 215 0.17 -7.86 -10.60
CA TYR A 215 -0.81 -7.10 -9.82
C TYR A 215 -2.02 -7.98 -9.54
N ILE A 216 -2.38 -8.14 -8.28
CA ILE A 216 -3.52 -8.92 -7.83
C ILE A 216 -4.55 -7.97 -7.24
N VAL A 217 -5.71 -7.85 -7.86
CA VAL A 217 -6.80 -7.01 -7.35
C VAL A 217 -7.83 -7.89 -6.67
N SER A 218 -8.04 -7.68 -5.39
CA SER A 218 -9.03 -8.38 -4.59
C SER A 218 -9.88 -7.40 -3.79
N GLU A 219 -10.95 -7.89 -3.18
CA GLU A 219 -11.84 -7.09 -2.36
C GLU A 219 -11.19 -6.69 -1.03
N HIS A 220 -11.68 -5.61 -0.42
CA HIS A 220 -11.30 -5.30 0.95
C HIS A 220 -11.74 -6.42 1.89
N PRO A 221 -10.87 -6.91 2.80
CA PRO A 221 -11.14 -8.10 3.62
C PRO A 221 -12.32 -7.96 4.60
N GLN A 222 -12.62 -6.74 5.04
CA GLN A 222 -13.63 -6.50 6.08
C GLN A 222 -14.99 -7.11 5.73
N GLY A 223 -15.53 -7.89 6.67
CA GLY A 223 -16.84 -8.54 6.52
C GLY A 223 -16.85 -9.77 5.61
N LYS A 224 -15.67 -10.31 5.26
CA LYS A 224 -15.52 -11.47 4.38
C LYS A 224 -14.73 -12.60 5.07
N SER A 225 -14.71 -13.79 4.47
CA SER A 225 -13.94 -14.94 4.95
C SER A 225 -12.43 -14.68 4.78
N GLU A 226 -11.74 -14.30 5.85
CA GLU A 226 -10.31 -14.01 5.84
C GLU A 226 -9.48 -15.25 5.51
N VAL A 227 -9.91 -16.43 5.94
CA VAL A 227 -9.24 -17.71 5.67
C VAL A 227 -9.25 -18.03 4.17
N GLU A 228 -10.41 -17.92 3.53
CA GLU A 228 -10.54 -18.20 2.09
C GLU A 228 -9.82 -17.13 1.27
N HIS A 229 -9.88 -15.86 1.71
CA HIS A 229 -9.18 -14.77 1.06
C HIS A 229 -7.66 -14.99 1.10
N ALA A 230 -7.08 -15.20 2.28
CA ALA A 230 -5.65 -15.46 2.42
C ALA A 230 -5.22 -16.72 1.66
N GLY A 231 -5.98 -17.82 1.78
CA GLY A 231 -5.68 -19.06 1.08
C GLY A 231 -5.70 -18.93 -0.45
N THR A 232 -6.61 -18.10 -0.98
CA THR A 232 -6.65 -17.80 -2.42
C THR A 232 -5.43 -16.99 -2.87
N LEU A 233 -5.09 -15.94 -2.12
CA LEU A 233 -3.91 -15.12 -2.43
C LEU A 233 -2.62 -15.92 -2.36
N ILE A 234 -2.45 -16.76 -1.34
CA ILE A 234 -1.28 -17.65 -1.21
C ILE A 234 -1.11 -18.53 -2.46
N LYS A 235 -2.17 -19.21 -2.91
CA LYS A 235 -2.14 -20.04 -4.12
C LYS A 235 -1.75 -19.26 -5.37
N ILE A 236 -2.30 -18.06 -5.54
CA ILE A 236 -1.94 -17.19 -6.68
C ILE A 236 -0.45 -16.81 -6.60
N ILE A 237 0.01 -16.38 -5.44
CA ILE A 237 1.39 -15.95 -5.23
C ILE A 237 2.39 -17.11 -5.45
N GLU A 238 2.08 -18.32 -4.98
CA GLU A 238 2.88 -19.53 -5.24
C GLU A 238 2.99 -19.87 -6.73
N GLY A 239 1.96 -19.53 -7.52
CA GLY A 239 1.92 -19.72 -8.97
C GLY A 239 2.71 -18.69 -9.77
N ILE A 240 3.15 -17.58 -9.18
CA ILE A 240 3.95 -16.54 -9.86
C ILE A 240 5.37 -17.06 -10.11
N LYS A 241 5.74 -17.14 -11.37
CA LYS A 241 7.07 -17.60 -11.82
C LYS A 241 8.14 -16.52 -11.69
#